data_47e68369612b124e97e10c391bdc317b
#
_entry.id   47e68369612b124e97e10c391bdc317b
#
_cell.length_a   1.000
_cell.length_b   1.000
_cell.length_c   1.000
_cell.angle_alpha   90.00
_cell.angle_beta   90.00
_cell.angle_gamma   90.00
#
_symmetry.space_group_name_H-M   'P 1'
#
loop_
_entity.id
_entity.type
_entity.pdbx_description
1 polymer ?
#
loop_
_entity_poly.entity_id
_entity_poly.type
_entity_poly.pdbx_seq_one_letter_code
_entity_poly.pdbx_strand_id
1 'polypeptide(L)'
;MSRRSLFLFAVLSLGVLSGLIACSAQTESEKPFSHLGIAVKVSSLGAGIEAATPLTRRSNLRAGFNIFSYDRGFHKDGISYDGKLRFRSVEAHYDWFPWAGSFHVSPGALVYNGNQIAASASVPGTQTFTLDGTDYRSDPADPVNGTGKVDFVKAAPMFTVGWGNLLPRNQRRFSVPVELGVIYTGSPRTLLNLGGSACDPTGLNCASANSYPGFQANVQAERDKLNRDMSAFRFYPVLSVGFGFNF
;
A
#
# COMPACT_ATOMS: atom_id res chain seq x y z
N MET A 1 51.68 3.75 -71.19
CA MET A 1 50.98 4.03 -69.97
C MET A 1 50.45 2.71 -69.39
N SER A 2 50.88 2.43 -68.20
CA SER A 2 51.17 1.11 -67.61
C SER A 2 49.93 0.37 -67.13
N ARG A 3 49.78 -0.87 -67.61
CA ARG A 3 48.76 -1.86 -67.17
C ARG A 3 49.16 -2.59 -65.88
N ARG A 4 49.74 -1.93 -64.87
CA ARG A 4 50.29 -2.60 -63.69
C ARG A 4 49.57 -2.25 -62.36
N SER A 5 48.43 -1.52 -62.37
CA SER A 5 47.77 -1.10 -61.15
C SER A 5 46.43 -1.79 -60.84
N LEU A 6 46.05 -2.83 -61.60
CA LEU A 6 44.75 -3.47 -61.41
C LEU A 6 44.81 -4.85 -60.71
N PHE A 7 45.97 -5.33 -60.31
CA PHE A 7 46.13 -6.65 -59.68
C PHE A 7 46.35 -6.65 -58.15
N LEU A 8 46.45 -5.47 -57.54
CA LEU A 8 46.73 -5.39 -56.10
C LEU A 8 45.45 -5.18 -55.22
N PHE A 9 44.28 -4.97 -55.82
CA PHE A 9 43.00 -4.81 -55.05
C PHE A 9 42.17 -6.06 -54.96
N ALA A 10 42.54 -7.15 -55.61
CA ALA A 10 41.72 -8.41 -55.59
C ALA A 10 42.15 -9.43 -54.58
N VAL A 11 43.21 -9.25 -53.78
CA VAL A 11 43.73 -10.23 -52.83
C VAL A 11 43.44 -9.84 -51.37
N LEU A 12 42.95 -8.61 -51.09
CA LEU A 12 42.68 -8.16 -49.73
C LEU A 12 41.19 -8.35 -49.29
N SER A 13 40.33 -8.88 -50.16
CA SER A 13 38.88 -9.03 -49.86
C SER A 13 38.46 -10.47 -49.49
N LEU A 14 39.37 -11.42 -49.38
CA LEU A 14 39.03 -12.82 -49.06
C LEU A 14 39.45 -13.27 -47.66
N GLY A 15 39.96 -12.37 -46.82
CA GLY A 15 40.50 -12.68 -45.48
C GLY A 15 39.60 -12.32 -44.28
N VAL A 16 38.40 -11.73 -44.46
CA VAL A 16 37.56 -11.23 -43.35
C VAL A 16 36.25 -11.99 -43.17
N LEU A 17 36.02 -13.05 -43.97
CA LEU A 17 34.73 -13.79 -43.89
C LEU A 17 34.78 -15.10 -43.09
N SER A 18 35.82 -15.31 -42.28
CA SER A 18 35.99 -16.58 -41.51
C SER A 18 36.11 -16.32 -39.98
N GLY A 19 35.28 -15.47 -39.39
CA GLY A 19 35.39 -15.15 -37.97
C GLY A 19 34.09 -14.89 -37.24
N LEU A 20 32.95 -15.07 -37.88
CA LEU A 20 31.63 -15.08 -37.17
C LEU A 20 31.23 -16.51 -36.88
N ILE A 21 32.02 -17.22 -36.06
CA ILE A 21 31.49 -18.28 -35.23
C ILE A 21 30.59 -17.54 -34.23
N ALA A 22 29.31 -17.43 -34.56
CA ALA A 22 28.30 -17.08 -33.64
C ALA A 22 28.40 -18.10 -32.49
N CYS A 23 29.05 -17.71 -31.39
CA CYS A 23 28.93 -18.36 -30.12
C CYS A 23 27.44 -18.15 -29.74
N SER A 24 26.59 -19.04 -30.24
CA SER A 24 25.24 -19.21 -29.71
C SER A 24 25.44 -19.67 -28.27
N ALA A 25 25.64 -18.70 -27.35
CA ALA A 25 25.44 -18.94 -25.96
C ALA A 25 24.00 -19.45 -25.88
N GLN A 26 23.85 -20.77 -25.75
CA GLN A 26 22.58 -21.38 -25.38
C GLN A 26 22.19 -20.72 -24.07
N THR A 27 21.36 -19.73 -24.19
CA THR A 27 20.77 -19.05 -23.06
C THR A 27 19.80 -20.06 -22.49
N GLU A 28 20.28 -20.88 -21.56
CA GLU A 28 19.45 -21.84 -20.85
C GLU A 28 18.25 -21.08 -20.30
N SER A 29 17.09 -21.32 -20.88
CA SER A 29 15.83 -20.66 -20.49
C SER A 29 15.49 -21.12 -19.10
N GLU A 30 15.51 -20.23 -18.14
CA GLU A 30 15.02 -20.53 -16.79
C GLU A 30 13.58 -21.01 -16.92
N LYS A 31 13.30 -22.22 -16.44
CA LYS A 31 11.94 -22.80 -16.52
C LYS A 31 11.03 -22.03 -15.58
N PRO A 32 9.86 -21.55 -16.05
CA PRO A 32 8.87 -20.93 -15.18
C PRO A 32 8.52 -21.87 -14.01
N PHE A 33 8.31 -21.29 -12.82
CA PHE A 33 7.92 -22.01 -11.59
C PHE A 33 8.89 -23.11 -11.13
N SER A 34 10.17 -23.01 -11.50
CA SER A 34 11.18 -24.06 -11.21
C SER A 34 11.60 -24.12 -9.74
N HIS A 35 11.50 -23.02 -9.00
CA HIS A 35 11.85 -22.93 -7.59
C HIS A 35 11.02 -21.86 -6.87
N LEU A 36 11.08 -21.84 -5.55
CA LEU A 36 10.29 -21.00 -4.69
C LEU A 36 11.18 -20.25 -3.70
N GLY A 37 10.98 -18.94 -3.58
CA GLY A 37 11.54 -18.15 -2.50
C GLY A 37 10.45 -17.72 -1.54
N ILE A 38 10.75 -17.70 -0.25
CA ILE A 38 9.87 -17.21 0.80
C ILE A 38 10.58 -16.11 1.58
N ALA A 39 9.86 -15.07 1.98
CA ALA A 39 10.37 -14.03 2.87
C ALA A 39 9.39 -13.70 3.98
N VAL A 40 9.95 -13.24 5.09
CA VAL A 40 9.24 -12.44 6.08
C VAL A 40 9.56 -10.98 5.83
N LYS A 41 8.61 -10.08 6.02
CA LYS A 41 8.81 -8.65 5.83
C LYS A 41 8.14 -7.79 6.89
N VAL A 42 8.65 -6.58 7.04
CA VAL A 42 7.99 -5.49 7.76
C VAL A 42 7.81 -4.34 6.78
N SER A 43 6.63 -3.77 6.76
CA SER A 43 6.28 -2.70 5.84
C SER A 43 5.32 -1.69 6.48
N SER A 44 5.05 -0.59 5.77
CA SER A 44 3.97 0.32 6.15
C SER A 44 2.58 -0.33 6.16
N LEU A 45 2.42 -1.51 5.53
CA LEU A 45 1.19 -2.32 5.58
C LEU A 45 1.17 -3.29 6.78
N GLY A 46 2.26 -3.37 7.55
CA GLY A 46 2.41 -4.27 8.70
C GLY A 46 3.48 -5.32 8.53
N ALA A 47 3.46 -6.32 9.40
CA ALA A 47 4.28 -7.52 9.26
C ALA A 47 3.65 -8.47 8.24
N GLY A 48 4.47 -9.16 7.45
CA GLY A 48 3.97 -10.00 6.38
C GLY A 48 4.89 -11.15 6.01
N ILE A 49 4.37 -11.99 5.16
CA ILE A 49 5.10 -13.07 4.47
C ILE A 49 4.91 -12.91 2.97
N GLU A 50 5.93 -13.27 2.22
CA GLU A 50 5.91 -13.26 0.76
C GLU A 50 6.41 -14.59 0.21
N ALA A 51 5.87 -14.97 -0.96
CA ALA A 51 6.38 -16.06 -1.76
C ALA A 51 6.60 -15.56 -3.20
N ALA A 52 7.69 -15.99 -3.82
CA ALA A 52 8.03 -15.65 -5.19
C ALA A 52 8.48 -16.87 -5.98
N THR A 53 8.18 -16.85 -7.28
CA THR A 53 8.61 -17.87 -8.23
C THR A 53 9.09 -17.24 -9.53
N PRO A 54 10.10 -17.79 -10.23
CA PRO A 54 10.57 -17.20 -11.46
C PRO A 54 9.57 -17.42 -12.59
N LEU A 55 9.38 -16.40 -13.44
CA LEU A 55 8.68 -16.53 -14.71
C LEU A 55 9.67 -16.54 -15.87
N THR A 56 10.70 -15.71 -15.80
CA THR A 56 11.78 -15.64 -16.79
C THR A 56 13.09 -15.33 -16.08
N ARG A 57 14.19 -15.31 -16.83
CA ARG A 57 15.50 -14.87 -16.31
C ARG A 57 15.49 -13.44 -15.74
N ARG A 58 14.51 -12.61 -16.11
CA ARG A 58 14.43 -11.21 -15.70
C ARG A 58 13.12 -10.85 -15.03
N SER A 59 12.32 -11.84 -14.67
CA SER A 59 11.05 -11.57 -13.99
C SER A 59 10.63 -12.69 -13.04
N ASN A 60 9.99 -12.29 -11.94
CA ASN A 60 9.36 -13.16 -10.97
C ASN A 60 7.89 -12.79 -10.82
N LEU A 61 7.09 -13.76 -10.41
CA LEU A 61 5.77 -13.52 -9.84
C LEU A 61 5.89 -13.62 -8.31
N ARG A 62 5.35 -12.64 -7.60
CA ARG A 62 5.41 -12.58 -6.13
C ARG A 62 4.03 -12.31 -5.58
N ALA A 63 3.69 -12.97 -4.48
CA ALA A 63 2.49 -12.73 -3.71
C ALA A 63 2.84 -12.57 -2.23
N GLY A 64 2.11 -11.72 -1.52
CA GLY A 64 2.35 -11.44 -0.10
C GLY A 64 1.06 -11.26 0.67
N PHE A 65 1.15 -11.53 1.98
CA PHE A 65 0.11 -11.26 2.96
C PHE A 65 0.68 -10.37 4.06
N ASN A 66 -0.06 -9.33 4.45
CA ASN A 66 0.33 -8.40 5.51
C ASN A 66 -0.75 -8.32 6.58
N ILE A 67 -0.31 -8.15 7.83
CA ILE A 67 -1.19 -7.98 8.99
C ILE A 67 -0.60 -6.98 9.97
N PHE A 68 -1.47 -6.11 10.51
CA PHE A 68 -1.14 -5.20 11.61
C PHE A 68 -2.38 -4.88 12.43
N SER A 69 -2.23 -4.79 13.74
CA SER A 69 -3.28 -4.39 14.66
C SER A 69 -2.72 -3.47 15.72
N TYR A 70 -3.40 -2.35 15.96
CA TYR A 70 -3.01 -1.41 17.01
C TYR A 70 -4.25 -0.74 17.59
N ASP A 71 -4.35 -0.73 18.91
CA ASP A 71 -5.44 -0.10 19.66
C ASP A 71 -4.83 0.92 20.62
N ARG A 72 -5.46 2.10 20.70
CA ARG A 72 -5.03 3.14 21.63
C ARG A 72 -6.21 3.96 22.12
N GLY A 73 -6.40 3.97 23.44
CA GLY A 73 -7.27 4.93 24.12
C GLY A 73 -6.49 6.21 24.49
N PHE A 74 -7.14 7.36 24.41
CA PHE A 74 -6.64 8.63 24.92
C PHE A 74 -7.79 9.54 25.35
N HIS A 75 -7.49 10.50 26.21
CA HIS A 75 -8.43 11.51 26.66
C HIS A 75 -7.96 12.88 26.18
N LYS A 76 -8.88 13.66 25.63
CA LYS A 76 -8.62 15.03 25.19
C LYS A 76 -9.86 15.88 25.45
N ASP A 77 -9.68 17.05 26.07
CA ASP A 77 -10.75 18.01 26.35
C ASP A 77 -11.94 17.41 27.10
N GLY A 78 -11.69 16.46 28.02
CA GLY A 78 -12.71 15.75 28.78
C GLY A 78 -13.42 14.63 28.03
N ILE A 79 -13.09 14.39 26.75
CA ILE A 79 -13.67 13.35 25.91
C ILE A 79 -12.73 12.15 25.84
N SER A 80 -13.30 10.95 25.97
CA SER A 80 -12.57 9.70 25.81
C SER A 80 -12.63 9.22 24.37
N TYR A 81 -11.47 8.91 23.81
CA TYR A 81 -11.32 8.41 22.44
C TYR A 81 -10.65 7.05 22.46
N ASP A 82 -11.17 6.11 21.66
CA ASP A 82 -10.58 4.81 21.39
C ASP A 82 -10.33 4.65 19.89
N GLY A 83 -9.05 4.65 19.51
CA GLY A 83 -8.61 4.43 18.13
C GLY A 83 -8.22 2.98 17.89
N LYS A 84 -8.62 2.43 16.74
CA LYS A 84 -8.32 1.05 16.31
C LYS A 84 -7.82 1.05 14.88
N LEU A 85 -6.61 0.52 14.67
CA LEU A 85 -6.04 0.24 13.37
C LEU A 85 -6.09 -1.27 13.13
N ARG A 86 -6.64 -1.68 12.00
CA ARG A 86 -6.70 -3.07 11.57
C ARG A 86 -6.28 -3.14 10.12
N PHE A 87 -5.07 -3.64 9.86
CA PHE A 87 -4.56 -3.82 8.51
C PHE A 87 -4.48 -5.30 8.19
N ARG A 88 -5.08 -5.68 7.07
CA ARG A 88 -5.03 -7.02 6.48
C ARG A 88 -5.07 -6.87 4.98
N SER A 89 -4.02 -7.29 4.31
CA SER A 89 -3.97 -7.18 2.85
C SER A 89 -3.27 -8.37 2.22
N VAL A 90 -3.67 -8.66 0.98
CA VAL A 90 -2.98 -9.60 0.09
C VAL A 90 -2.54 -8.80 -1.13
N GLU A 91 -1.29 -8.96 -1.51
CA GLU A 91 -0.69 -8.28 -2.65
C GLU A 91 -0.16 -9.28 -3.67
N ALA A 92 -0.13 -8.87 -4.92
CA ALA A 92 0.47 -9.59 -6.02
C ALA A 92 1.31 -8.64 -6.88
N HIS A 93 2.51 -9.07 -7.26
CA HIS A 93 3.48 -8.29 -8.01
C HIS A 93 4.07 -9.08 -9.16
N TYR A 94 4.37 -8.37 -10.22
CA TYR A 94 5.25 -8.80 -11.28
C TYR A 94 6.58 -8.06 -11.12
N ASP A 95 7.61 -8.75 -10.62
CA ASP A 95 8.94 -8.16 -10.43
C ASP A 95 9.72 -8.25 -11.74
N TRP A 96 10.10 -7.11 -12.29
CA TRP A 96 10.95 -7.03 -13.46
C TRP A 96 12.36 -6.50 -13.11
N PHE A 97 13.38 -7.25 -13.51
CA PHE A 97 14.79 -6.98 -13.26
C PHE A 97 15.48 -6.53 -14.58
N PRO A 98 15.52 -5.22 -14.88
CA PRO A 98 16.03 -4.70 -16.17
C PRO A 98 17.44 -5.18 -16.48
N TRP A 99 18.29 -5.19 -15.47
CA TRP A 99 19.72 -5.54 -15.59
C TRP A 99 20.04 -6.96 -15.06
N ALA A 100 19.07 -7.80 -14.86
CA ALA A 100 19.21 -9.14 -14.27
C ALA A 100 19.97 -9.16 -12.92
N GLY A 101 20.06 -8.02 -12.25
CA GLY A 101 20.68 -7.83 -10.93
C GLY A 101 19.67 -7.85 -9.78
N SER A 102 19.97 -7.03 -8.78
CA SER A 102 19.10 -6.89 -7.58
C SER A 102 18.05 -5.80 -7.72
N PHE A 103 18.26 -4.81 -8.60
CA PHE A 103 17.27 -3.76 -8.82
C PHE A 103 16.07 -4.30 -9.59
N HIS A 104 14.89 -3.97 -9.13
CA HIS A 104 13.63 -4.37 -9.77
C HIS A 104 12.60 -3.25 -9.74
N VAL A 105 11.69 -3.34 -10.69
CA VAL A 105 10.48 -2.53 -10.81
C VAL A 105 9.30 -3.50 -10.77
N SER A 106 8.35 -3.23 -9.89
CA SER A 106 7.29 -4.17 -9.57
C SER A 106 5.91 -3.52 -9.67
N PRO A 107 5.31 -3.48 -10.87
CA PRO A 107 3.88 -3.25 -10.98
C PRO A 107 3.13 -4.38 -10.27
N GLY A 108 2.05 -4.03 -9.58
CA GLY A 108 1.27 -4.97 -8.79
C GLY A 108 -0.07 -4.42 -8.36
N ALA A 109 -0.69 -5.10 -7.45
CA ALA A 109 -1.94 -4.67 -6.83
C ALA A 109 -2.11 -5.27 -5.43
N LEU A 110 -2.79 -4.55 -4.57
CA LEU A 110 -3.52 -5.17 -3.48
C LEU A 110 -4.73 -5.88 -4.10
N VAL A 111 -4.71 -7.21 -4.10
CA VAL A 111 -5.83 -8.03 -4.60
C VAL A 111 -6.92 -8.21 -3.55
N TYR A 112 -6.54 -8.02 -2.30
CA TYR A 112 -7.43 -7.89 -1.16
C TYR A 112 -6.92 -6.80 -0.22
N ASN A 113 -7.80 -5.85 0.14
CA ASN A 113 -7.52 -4.78 1.07
C ASN A 113 -8.64 -4.72 2.13
N GLY A 114 -8.38 -5.31 3.29
CA GLY A 114 -9.22 -5.27 4.47
C GLY A 114 -8.73 -4.24 5.51
N ASN A 115 -7.91 -3.28 5.09
CA ASN A 115 -7.39 -2.23 5.94
C ASN A 115 -8.53 -1.32 6.41
N GLN A 116 -8.52 -1.00 7.68
CA GLN A 116 -9.56 -0.22 8.33
C GLN A 116 -8.97 0.63 9.45
N ILE A 117 -9.45 1.85 9.56
CA ILE A 117 -9.23 2.75 10.68
C ILE A 117 -10.59 2.98 11.32
N ALA A 118 -10.72 2.74 12.61
CA ALA A 118 -11.93 3.02 13.36
C ALA A 118 -11.60 3.86 14.60
N ALA A 119 -12.50 4.72 14.99
CA ALA A 119 -12.43 5.47 16.24
C ALA A 119 -13.79 5.50 16.89
N SER A 120 -13.82 5.46 18.21
CA SER A 120 -15.02 5.78 18.98
C SER A 120 -14.72 6.90 19.97
N ALA A 121 -15.71 7.71 20.25
CA ALA A 121 -15.65 8.80 21.22
C ALA A 121 -16.82 8.70 22.18
N SER A 122 -16.58 8.99 23.45
CA SER A 122 -17.62 9.13 24.48
C SER A 122 -17.47 10.49 25.13
N VAL A 123 -18.54 11.29 25.03
CA VAL A 123 -18.62 12.64 25.57
C VAL A 123 -19.41 12.54 26.89
N PRO A 124 -18.75 12.72 28.05
CA PRO A 124 -19.45 12.66 29.34
C PRO A 124 -20.63 13.63 29.39
N GLY A 125 -21.65 13.29 30.16
CA GLY A 125 -22.80 14.17 30.41
C GLY A 125 -22.33 15.54 30.93
N THR A 126 -22.96 16.60 30.46
CA THR A 126 -22.63 18.01 30.71
C THR A 126 -21.37 18.56 30.00
N GLN A 127 -20.56 17.72 29.39
CA GLN A 127 -19.40 18.17 28.62
C GLN A 127 -19.83 18.86 27.32
N THR A 128 -19.20 19.99 27.02
CA THR A 128 -19.41 20.70 25.76
C THR A 128 -18.49 20.12 24.67
N PHE A 129 -19.01 20.03 23.47
CA PHE A 129 -18.26 19.63 22.26
C PHE A 129 -18.73 20.44 21.06
N THR A 130 -17.84 20.61 20.09
CA THR A 130 -18.13 21.41 18.88
C THR A 130 -18.28 20.46 17.68
N LEU A 131 -19.30 20.69 16.86
CA LEU A 131 -19.54 19.97 15.63
C LEU A 131 -19.82 20.96 14.51
N ASP A 132 -18.98 20.98 13.46
CA ASP A 132 -19.02 21.95 12.36
C ASP A 132 -19.16 23.40 12.82
N GLY A 133 -18.35 23.78 13.83
CA GLY A 133 -18.34 25.15 14.38
C GLY A 133 -19.51 25.51 15.30
N THR A 134 -20.42 24.56 15.56
CA THR A 134 -21.55 24.75 16.49
C THR A 134 -21.28 24.00 17.79
N ASP A 135 -21.44 24.69 18.91
CA ASP A 135 -21.26 24.11 20.25
C ASP A 135 -22.53 23.42 20.72
N TYR A 136 -22.34 22.23 21.25
CA TYR A 136 -23.37 21.40 21.87
C TYR A 136 -22.91 20.94 23.25
N ARG A 137 -23.89 20.56 24.08
CA ARG A 137 -23.63 19.95 25.38
C ARG A 137 -24.20 18.53 25.42
N SER A 138 -23.42 17.59 25.93
CA SER A 138 -23.86 16.21 26.09
C SER A 138 -24.94 16.11 27.19
N ASP A 139 -26.05 15.42 26.91
CA ASP A 139 -27.10 15.21 27.89
C ASP A 139 -26.62 14.22 28.99
N PRO A 140 -26.70 14.60 30.29
CA PRO A 140 -26.31 13.70 31.36
C PRO A 140 -27.17 12.41 31.42
N ALA A 141 -28.42 12.46 30.96
CA ALA A 141 -29.32 11.32 30.98
C ALA A 141 -29.06 10.32 29.83
N ASP A 142 -28.53 10.80 28.70
CA ASP A 142 -28.23 10.01 27.52
C ASP A 142 -26.99 10.58 26.82
N PRO A 143 -25.77 10.33 27.37
CA PRO A 143 -24.54 10.96 26.89
C PRO A 143 -24.24 10.69 25.43
N VAL A 144 -23.73 11.72 24.74
CA VAL A 144 -23.35 11.62 23.33
C VAL A 144 -22.18 10.66 23.17
N ASN A 145 -22.31 9.75 22.23
CA ASN A 145 -21.26 8.86 21.79
C ASN A 145 -21.11 8.90 20.27
N GLY A 146 -19.90 8.66 19.79
CA GLY A 146 -19.59 8.74 18.37
C GLY A 146 -18.78 7.54 17.92
N THR A 147 -19.00 7.11 16.68
CA THR A 147 -18.17 6.13 16.00
C THR A 147 -17.77 6.66 14.62
N GLY A 148 -16.48 6.65 14.35
CA GLY A 148 -15.90 6.99 13.06
C GLY A 148 -15.22 5.78 12.44
N LYS A 149 -15.34 5.62 11.14
CA LYS A 149 -14.70 4.54 10.39
C LYS A 149 -14.21 5.06 9.05
N VAL A 150 -12.98 4.69 8.70
CA VAL A 150 -12.42 4.95 7.36
C VAL A 150 -12.24 3.61 6.67
N ASP A 151 -12.93 3.42 5.57
CA ASP A 151 -12.85 2.24 4.72
C ASP A 151 -12.08 2.57 3.44
N PHE A 152 -11.21 1.66 3.02
CA PHE A 152 -10.44 1.74 1.80
C PHE A 152 -11.05 0.86 0.71
N VAL A 153 -10.70 1.13 -0.56
CA VAL A 153 -11.10 0.27 -1.66
C VAL A 153 -10.55 -1.14 -1.47
N LYS A 154 -11.35 -2.16 -1.85
CA LYS A 154 -11.00 -3.57 -1.59
C LYS A 154 -9.87 -4.11 -2.46
N ALA A 155 -9.65 -3.51 -3.61
CA ALA A 155 -8.53 -3.81 -4.49
C ALA A 155 -7.93 -2.50 -5.01
N ALA A 156 -6.61 -2.40 -5.09
CA ALA A 156 -5.93 -1.15 -5.43
C ALA A 156 -4.66 -1.43 -6.25
N PRO A 157 -4.41 -0.72 -7.35
CA PRO A 157 -3.14 -0.82 -8.06
C PRO A 157 -2.00 -0.34 -7.18
N MET A 158 -0.85 -0.99 -7.33
CA MET A 158 0.35 -0.76 -6.57
C MET A 158 1.56 -0.74 -7.49
N PHE A 159 2.53 0.09 -7.17
CA PHE A 159 3.79 0.15 -7.90
C PHE A 159 4.93 0.31 -6.91
N THR A 160 5.94 -0.58 -6.99
CA THR A 160 7.13 -0.49 -6.17
C THR A 160 8.40 -0.54 -7.02
N VAL A 161 9.46 0.01 -6.48
CA VAL A 161 10.84 -0.15 -6.94
C VAL A 161 11.68 -0.63 -5.77
N GLY A 162 12.65 -1.47 -6.03
CA GLY A 162 13.43 -2.01 -4.92
C GLY A 162 14.78 -2.57 -5.30
N TRP A 163 15.50 -2.94 -4.26
CA TRP A 163 16.76 -3.66 -4.29
C TRP A 163 16.65 -4.94 -3.49
N GLY A 164 17.25 -6.00 -4.03
CA GLY A 164 17.14 -7.35 -3.51
C GLY A 164 16.27 -8.19 -4.43
N ASN A 165 16.61 -9.46 -4.57
CA ASN A 165 15.83 -10.42 -5.32
C ASN A 165 15.52 -11.58 -4.40
N LEU A 166 14.26 -11.89 -4.22
CA LEU A 166 13.82 -13.01 -3.38
C LEU A 166 14.29 -14.36 -3.95
N LEU A 167 14.55 -14.38 -5.26
CA LEU A 167 15.14 -15.49 -6.00
C LEU A 167 16.51 -15.07 -6.58
N PRO A 168 17.58 -14.99 -5.76
CA PRO A 168 18.90 -14.57 -6.23
C PRO A 168 19.46 -15.52 -7.28
N ARG A 169 19.88 -14.96 -8.44
CA ARG A 169 20.38 -15.74 -9.59
C ARG A 169 21.83 -16.19 -9.44
N ASN A 170 22.48 -15.81 -8.35
CA ASN A 170 23.87 -16.14 -8.03
C ASN A 170 24.00 -17.27 -7.02
N GLN A 171 23.02 -18.17 -6.93
CA GLN A 171 22.96 -19.32 -6.03
C GLN A 171 23.01 -18.95 -4.51
N ARG A 172 22.81 -17.69 -4.17
CA ARG A 172 22.66 -17.29 -2.77
C ARG A 172 21.30 -17.77 -2.25
N ARG A 173 21.30 -18.36 -1.07
CA ARG A 173 20.07 -18.83 -0.43
C ARG A 173 19.32 -17.72 0.32
N PHE A 174 20.04 -16.67 0.71
CA PHE A 174 19.48 -15.57 1.50
C PHE A 174 19.45 -14.28 0.71
N SER A 175 18.41 -13.47 0.95
CA SER A 175 18.25 -12.15 0.36
C SER A 175 17.63 -11.18 1.35
N VAL A 176 17.91 -9.89 1.19
CA VAL A 176 17.32 -8.80 1.96
C VAL A 176 16.70 -7.81 0.96
N PRO A 177 15.45 -8.04 0.54
CA PRO A 177 14.74 -7.09 -0.32
C PRO A 177 14.35 -5.83 0.47
N VAL A 178 14.55 -4.68 -0.17
CA VAL A 178 14.11 -3.36 0.31
C VAL A 178 13.31 -2.71 -0.81
N GLU A 179 12.11 -2.23 -0.53
CA GLU A 179 11.23 -1.65 -1.54
C GLU A 179 10.65 -0.32 -1.07
N LEU A 180 10.46 0.57 -2.03
CA LEU A 180 9.74 1.82 -1.90
C LEU A 180 8.69 1.88 -3.01
N GLY A 181 7.50 2.34 -2.68
CA GLY A 181 6.43 2.41 -3.67
C GLY A 181 5.20 3.16 -3.21
N VAL A 182 4.13 2.97 -3.96
CA VAL A 182 2.86 3.65 -3.74
C VAL A 182 1.70 2.75 -4.12
N ILE A 183 0.63 2.83 -3.34
CA ILE A 183 -0.67 2.24 -3.63
C ILE A 183 -1.64 3.37 -3.95
N TYR A 184 -2.36 3.25 -5.06
CA TYR A 184 -3.46 4.16 -5.35
C TYR A 184 -4.75 3.62 -4.75
N THR A 185 -5.10 4.12 -3.55
CA THR A 185 -6.27 3.67 -2.78
C THR A 185 -7.57 4.36 -3.17
N GLY A 186 -7.53 5.32 -4.13
CA GLY A 186 -8.66 6.21 -4.36
C GLY A 186 -8.97 7.08 -3.15
N SER A 187 -10.11 7.74 -3.15
CA SER A 187 -10.55 8.51 -1.97
C SER A 187 -11.14 7.56 -0.92
N PRO A 188 -10.54 7.46 0.28
CA PRO A 188 -11.13 6.70 1.37
C PRO A 188 -12.53 7.24 1.73
N ARG A 189 -13.39 6.38 2.23
CA ARG A 189 -14.74 6.76 2.65
C ARG A 189 -14.79 6.83 4.17
N THR A 190 -15.18 7.99 4.68
CA THR A 190 -15.40 8.19 6.12
C THR A 190 -16.88 8.00 6.44
N LEU A 191 -17.15 7.15 7.41
CA LEU A 191 -18.44 6.98 8.05
C LEU A 191 -18.35 7.59 9.44
N LEU A 192 -19.27 8.50 9.77
CA LEU A 192 -19.39 9.11 11.10
C LEU A 192 -20.82 8.92 11.56
N ASN A 193 -21.00 8.29 12.72
CA ASN A 193 -22.28 8.13 13.36
C ASN A 193 -22.20 8.68 14.79
N LEU A 194 -23.18 9.46 15.18
CA LEU A 194 -23.33 9.98 16.52
C LEU A 194 -24.65 9.49 17.10
N GLY A 195 -24.61 9.05 18.34
CA GLY A 195 -25.77 8.60 19.13
C GLY A 195 -25.84 9.34 20.47
N GLY A 196 -26.88 9.07 21.23
CA GLY A 196 -27.19 9.76 22.47
C GLY A 196 -27.98 11.02 22.21
N SER A 197 -28.04 11.92 23.19
CA SER A 197 -28.78 13.17 23.15
C SER A 197 -27.87 14.36 23.35
N ALA A 198 -28.03 15.38 22.50
CA ALA A 198 -27.32 16.66 22.58
C ALA A 198 -28.27 17.78 22.96
N CYS A 199 -27.77 18.69 23.78
CA CYS A 199 -28.46 19.89 24.21
C CYS A 199 -27.86 21.12 23.56
N ASP A 200 -28.59 22.22 23.56
CA ASP A 200 -28.02 23.54 23.29
C ASP A 200 -26.91 23.87 24.30
N PRO A 201 -26.09 24.93 24.05
CA PRO A 201 -25.01 25.30 24.98
C PRO A 201 -25.48 25.63 26.40
N THR A 202 -26.76 25.99 26.56
CA THR A 202 -27.35 26.29 27.88
C THR A 202 -27.70 25.01 28.65
N GLY A 203 -27.83 23.87 27.93
CA GLY A 203 -28.22 22.57 28.49
C GLY A 203 -29.72 22.44 28.74
N LEU A 204 -30.56 23.33 28.22
CA LEU A 204 -32.00 23.32 28.47
C LEU A 204 -32.83 22.60 27.40
N ASN A 205 -32.39 22.69 26.13
CA ASN A 205 -33.11 22.07 25.02
C ASN A 205 -32.34 20.86 24.53
N CYS A 206 -32.65 19.70 25.05
CA CYS A 206 -32.04 18.42 24.69
C CYS A 206 -32.90 17.64 23.70
N ALA A 207 -32.25 17.05 22.69
CA ALA A 207 -32.93 16.17 21.76
C ALA A 207 -32.00 15.04 21.33
N SER A 208 -32.57 13.91 20.94
CA SER A 208 -31.78 12.79 20.41
C SER A 208 -31.01 13.21 19.17
N ALA A 209 -29.71 12.86 19.12
CA ALA A 209 -28.82 13.11 18.00
C ALA A 209 -29.42 12.63 16.66
N ASN A 210 -30.20 11.55 16.68
CA ASN A 210 -30.80 10.97 15.47
C ASN A 210 -32.05 11.74 14.97
N SER A 211 -32.71 12.49 15.81
CA SER A 211 -33.98 13.19 15.49
C SER A 211 -33.86 14.70 15.42
N TYR A 212 -32.70 15.26 15.74
CA TYR A 212 -32.47 16.71 15.73
C TYR A 212 -31.91 17.17 14.37
N PRO A 213 -32.73 17.79 13.48
CA PRO A 213 -32.32 18.07 12.09
C PRO A 213 -31.05 18.93 11.98
N GLY A 214 -30.91 19.97 12.81
CA GLY A 214 -29.72 20.82 12.83
C GLY A 214 -28.46 20.07 13.23
N PHE A 215 -28.55 19.16 14.19
CA PHE A 215 -27.44 18.32 14.61
C PHE A 215 -27.00 17.37 13.49
N GLN A 216 -27.96 16.71 12.83
CA GLN A 216 -27.64 15.80 11.71
C GLN A 216 -27.03 16.53 10.51
N ALA A 217 -27.43 17.77 10.24
CA ALA A 217 -26.83 18.61 9.21
C ALA A 217 -25.35 18.87 9.53
N ASN A 218 -25.00 19.19 10.79
CA ASN A 218 -23.63 19.42 11.23
C ASN A 218 -22.80 18.12 11.23
N VAL A 219 -23.38 16.97 11.56
CA VAL A 219 -22.73 15.65 11.42
C VAL A 219 -22.37 15.38 9.95
N GLN A 220 -23.30 15.68 9.04
CA GLN A 220 -23.07 15.53 7.61
C GLN A 220 -21.96 16.46 7.11
N ALA A 221 -21.99 17.73 7.51
CA ALA A 221 -20.97 18.73 7.15
C ALA A 221 -19.58 18.30 7.65
N GLU A 222 -19.47 17.83 8.90
CA GLU A 222 -18.21 17.30 9.45
C GLU A 222 -17.72 16.07 8.70
N ARG A 223 -18.62 15.14 8.34
CA ARG A 223 -18.28 13.99 7.51
C ARG A 223 -17.76 14.39 6.13
N ASP A 224 -18.39 15.37 5.50
CA ASP A 224 -17.98 15.87 4.19
C ASP A 224 -16.62 16.58 4.26
N LYS A 225 -16.33 17.30 5.35
CA LYS A 225 -15.02 17.87 5.63
C LYS A 225 -13.97 16.78 5.79
N LEU A 226 -14.22 15.78 6.64
CA LEU A 226 -13.33 14.61 6.79
C LEU A 226 -13.07 13.91 5.46
N ASN A 227 -14.08 13.71 4.62
CA ASN A 227 -13.90 13.10 3.30
C ASN A 227 -13.04 13.97 2.37
N ARG A 228 -13.17 15.30 2.41
CA ARG A 228 -12.28 16.20 1.66
C ARG A 228 -10.84 16.12 2.14
N ASP A 229 -10.61 16.14 3.46
CA ASP A 229 -9.28 16.08 4.05
C ASP A 229 -8.61 14.71 3.76
N MET A 230 -9.39 13.62 3.84
CA MET A 230 -8.93 12.29 3.51
C MET A 230 -8.64 12.10 2.01
N SER A 231 -9.14 12.98 1.14
CA SER A 231 -8.86 12.89 -0.29
C SER A 231 -7.37 13.08 -0.65
N ALA A 232 -6.59 13.71 0.21
CA ALA A 232 -5.14 13.83 0.06
C ALA A 232 -4.43 12.45 0.19
N PHE A 233 -5.05 11.50 0.89
CA PHE A 233 -4.50 10.15 1.11
C PHE A 233 -4.86 9.14 0.01
N ARG A 234 -5.12 9.64 -1.22
CA ARG A 234 -5.34 8.76 -2.39
C ARG A 234 -4.14 7.88 -2.71
N PHE A 235 -2.95 8.35 -2.36
CA PHE A 235 -1.69 7.64 -2.56
C PHE A 235 -1.12 7.25 -1.21
N TYR A 236 -1.10 5.95 -0.95
CA TYR A 236 -0.53 5.40 0.27
C TYR A 236 0.93 4.99 0.02
N PRO A 237 1.91 5.57 0.74
CA PRO A 237 3.32 5.23 0.56
C PRO A 237 3.61 3.83 1.11
N VAL A 238 4.35 3.05 0.35
CA VAL A 238 4.83 1.73 0.74
C VAL A 238 6.33 1.79 0.95
N LEU A 239 6.76 1.38 2.13
CA LEU A 239 8.14 1.11 2.46
C LEU A 239 8.19 -0.28 3.06
N SER A 240 9.04 -1.16 2.55
CA SER A 240 9.21 -2.50 3.09
C SER A 240 10.68 -2.93 3.15
N VAL A 241 10.94 -3.77 4.12
CA VAL A 241 12.21 -4.48 4.29
C VAL A 241 11.88 -5.94 4.62
N GLY A 242 12.53 -6.88 3.95
CA GLY A 242 12.31 -8.30 4.14
C GLY A 242 13.60 -9.09 4.37
N PHE A 243 13.42 -10.33 4.79
CA PHE A 243 14.46 -11.34 4.84
C PHE A 243 13.94 -12.60 4.16
N GLY A 244 14.59 -12.99 3.08
CA GLY A 244 14.17 -14.08 2.21
C GLY A 244 15.11 -15.27 2.18
N PHE A 245 14.51 -16.43 1.93
CA PHE A 245 15.19 -17.71 1.71
C PHE A 245 14.69 -18.35 0.43
N ASN A 246 15.62 -18.84 -0.40
CA ASN A 246 15.38 -19.52 -1.66
C ASN A 246 15.68 -21.01 -1.51
N PHE A 247 14.74 -21.85 -1.99
CA PHE A 247 14.81 -23.32 -1.95
C PHE A 247 15.33 -23.89 -3.26
#